data_4873f0834777435ad8d9756ad856f8e9
#
_entry.id   4873f0834777435ad8d9756ad856f8e9
#
_cell.length_a   1.000
_cell.length_b   1.000
_cell.length_c   1.000
_cell.angle_alpha   90.00
_cell.angle_beta   90.00
_cell.angle_gamma   90.00
#
_symmetry.space_group_name_H-M   'P 1'
#
loop_
_entity.id
_entity.type
_entity.pdbx_description
1 polymer ?
#
loop_
_entity_poly.entity_id
_entity_poly.type
_entity_poly.pdbx_seq_one_letter_code
_entity_poly.pdbx_strand_id
1 'polypeptide(L)'
;MKRKIVSDSSANMYNFEGADYTSVDMIISTDTKEYHDNENLDVAQMVEELSVYKGRSGTACPGVGDWLEAFADADEVFCTTISGELSGSYNSALAAKEQYEETHPGRKVYVLDSRATGPTMKLLIEKFKELISADKDYDTICREVEDYKKHTCIIFSLESVRNLANNGRINHAVAAIANMFGIRIVGNAPEGTLNPTDKVRGEKKAITCIYKNMKKSGYHGGRVLIDHCFNEGAAQTLKQTI
;
A
#
# COMPACT_ATOMS: atom_id res chain seq x y z
N MET A 1 -14.43 -1.87 25.36
CA MET A 1 -14.61 -2.23 23.94
C MET A 1 -13.22 -2.29 23.32
N LYS A 2 -12.85 -3.41 22.73
CA LYS A 2 -11.53 -3.64 22.15
C LYS A 2 -11.57 -3.24 20.69
N ARG A 3 -10.82 -2.21 20.32
CA ARG A 3 -10.68 -1.69 18.96
C ARG A 3 -9.35 -2.07 18.37
N LYS A 4 -9.34 -2.53 17.15
CA LYS A 4 -8.12 -2.98 16.46
C LYS A 4 -8.01 -2.40 15.06
N ILE A 5 -6.80 -2.02 14.68
CA ILE A 5 -6.47 -1.62 13.32
C ILE A 5 -5.72 -2.77 12.65
N VAL A 6 -6.11 -3.12 11.42
CA VAL A 6 -5.49 -4.18 10.65
C VAL A 6 -5.18 -3.68 9.25
N SER A 7 -4.04 -4.08 8.68
CA SER A 7 -3.78 -3.87 7.25
C SER A 7 -3.02 -5.04 6.65
N ASP A 8 -2.97 -5.14 5.31
CA ASP A 8 -1.95 -5.98 4.70
C ASP A 8 -0.58 -5.29 4.72
N SER A 9 0.48 -6.07 4.53
CA SER A 9 1.87 -5.61 4.64
C SER A 9 2.28 -4.58 3.58
N SER A 10 1.48 -4.39 2.52
CA SER A 10 1.73 -3.35 1.53
C SER A 10 1.66 -1.91 2.08
N ALA A 11 1.21 -1.76 3.33
CA ALA A 11 1.35 -0.50 4.07
C ALA A 11 2.80 -0.19 4.45
N ASN A 12 3.74 -1.13 4.29
CA ASN A 12 5.14 -1.03 4.75
C ASN A 12 5.24 -0.66 6.24
N MET A 13 4.37 -1.23 7.06
CA MET A 13 4.30 -1.00 8.50
C MET A 13 3.91 -2.31 9.20
N TYR A 14 4.78 -2.82 10.06
CA TYR A 14 4.57 -4.11 10.75
C TYR A 14 4.12 -3.94 12.20
N ASN A 15 4.40 -2.79 12.79
CA ASN A 15 3.93 -2.40 14.11
C ASN A 15 3.54 -0.93 14.13
N PHE A 16 2.73 -0.52 15.12
CA PHE A 16 2.29 0.86 15.25
C PHE A 16 2.14 1.23 16.72
N GLU A 17 3.12 1.97 17.24
CA GLU A 17 3.14 2.36 18.64
C GLU A 17 1.86 3.11 19.06
N GLY A 18 1.32 2.73 20.22
CA GLY A 18 0.13 3.34 20.79
C GLY A 18 -1.19 2.99 20.09
N ALA A 19 -1.23 1.91 19.33
CA ALA A 19 -2.45 1.33 18.77
C ALA A 19 -2.38 -0.22 18.84
N ASP A 20 -3.53 -0.89 18.99
CA ASP A 20 -3.64 -2.33 18.74
C ASP A 20 -3.67 -2.52 17.23
N TYR A 21 -2.54 -2.86 16.66
CA TYR A 21 -2.32 -2.94 15.22
C TYR A 21 -1.72 -4.30 14.82
N THR A 22 -2.21 -4.84 13.72
CA THR A 22 -1.65 -6.05 13.11
C THR A 22 -1.49 -5.86 11.60
N SER A 23 -0.30 -6.20 11.09
CA SER A 23 -0.02 -6.35 9.66
C SER A 23 -0.23 -7.80 9.25
N VAL A 24 -0.91 -8.03 8.12
CA VAL A 24 -1.10 -9.37 7.55
C VAL A 24 -0.20 -9.52 6.34
N ASP A 25 0.57 -10.62 6.32
CA ASP A 25 1.63 -10.82 5.33
C ASP A 25 1.08 -10.97 3.92
N MET A 26 1.63 -10.21 2.98
CA MET A 26 1.62 -10.58 1.57
C MET A 26 2.79 -11.53 1.28
N ILE A 27 2.66 -12.36 0.26
CA ILE A 27 3.71 -13.30 -0.14
C ILE A 27 4.24 -12.89 -1.50
N ILE A 28 5.56 -12.77 -1.62
CA ILE A 28 6.27 -12.67 -2.89
C ILE A 28 6.83 -14.05 -3.21
N SER A 29 6.62 -14.54 -4.43
CA SER A 29 7.04 -15.89 -4.81
C SER A 29 7.83 -15.93 -6.11
N THR A 30 8.71 -16.90 -6.18
CA THR A 30 9.38 -17.40 -7.39
C THR A 30 8.97 -18.87 -7.61
N ASP A 31 9.52 -19.53 -8.60
CA ASP A 31 9.33 -20.97 -8.81
C ASP A 31 9.95 -21.85 -7.71
N THR A 32 10.88 -21.31 -6.91
CA THR A 32 11.67 -22.06 -5.92
C THR A 32 11.60 -21.49 -4.50
N LYS A 33 11.08 -20.28 -4.31
CA LYS A 33 11.15 -19.59 -3.01
C LYS A 33 9.94 -18.69 -2.78
N GLU A 34 9.50 -18.63 -1.53
CA GLU A 34 8.51 -17.69 -1.03
C GLU A 34 9.15 -16.76 -0.01
N TYR A 35 8.73 -15.50 -0.04
CA TYR A 35 9.12 -14.47 0.90
C TYR A 35 7.85 -13.91 1.54
N HIS A 36 7.72 -14.08 2.84
CA HIS A 36 6.66 -13.48 3.63
C HIS A 36 7.03 -12.02 3.96
N ASP A 37 6.20 -11.10 3.54
CA ASP A 37 6.42 -9.66 3.74
C ASP A 37 6.03 -9.25 5.16
N ASN A 38 6.93 -9.54 6.11
CA ASN A 38 6.80 -9.22 7.52
C ASN A 38 8.11 -8.65 8.09
N GLU A 39 8.11 -8.35 9.39
CA GLU A 39 9.26 -7.73 10.07
C GLU A 39 10.55 -8.57 10.04
N ASN A 40 10.45 -9.87 9.79
CA ASN A 40 11.60 -10.79 9.74
C ASN A 40 12.20 -10.91 8.33
N LEU A 41 11.58 -10.30 7.32
CA LEU A 41 12.05 -10.39 5.94
C LEU A 41 13.35 -9.60 5.75
N ASP A 42 14.41 -10.28 5.32
CA ASP A 42 15.59 -9.60 4.79
C ASP A 42 15.29 -9.06 3.38
N VAL A 43 14.79 -7.82 3.35
CA VAL A 43 14.41 -7.13 2.09
C VAL A 43 15.62 -6.93 1.18
N ALA A 44 16.82 -6.71 1.74
CA ALA A 44 18.03 -6.51 0.94
C ALA A 44 18.40 -7.80 0.20
N GLN A 45 18.41 -8.93 0.91
CA GLN A 45 18.65 -10.24 0.32
C GLN A 45 17.58 -10.58 -0.73
N MET A 46 16.31 -10.36 -0.43
CA MET A 46 15.23 -10.61 -1.38
C MET A 46 15.40 -9.80 -2.67
N VAL A 47 15.71 -8.52 -2.56
CA VAL A 47 15.90 -7.64 -3.73
C VAL A 47 17.11 -8.08 -4.55
N GLU A 48 18.22 -8.47 -3.91
CA GLU A 48 19.39 -9.02 -4.60
C GLU A 48 19.03 -10.29 -5.37
N GLU A 49 18.40 -11.26 -4.73
CA GLU A 49 17.97 -12.52 -5.36
C GLU A 49 17.02 -12.28 -6.53
N LEU A 50 15.99 -11.41 -6.35
CA LEU A 50 15.03 -11.08 -7.41
C LEU A 50 15.66 -10.29 -8.57
N SER A 51 16.71 -9.52 -8.32
CA SER A 51 17.39 -8.72 -9.36
C SER A 51 18.06 -9.61 -10.42
N VAL A 52 18.57 -10.77 -10.01
CA VAL A 52 19.25 -11.74 -10.88
C VAL A 52 18.32 -12.86 -11.37
N TYR A 53 17.13 -12.98 -10.77
CA TYR A 53 16.17 -14.02 -11.14
C TYR A 53 15.62 -13.81 -12.55
N LYS A 54 15.72 -14.86 -13.40
CA LYS A 54 15.31 -14.81 -14.81
C LYS A 54 13.85 -15.19 -15.04
N GLY A 55 13.24 -15.88 -14.08
CA GLY A 55 11.85 -16.31 -14.14
C GLY A 55 10.85 -15.17 -13.88
N ARG A 56 9.61 -15.56 -13.70
CA ARG A 56 8.51 -14.65 -13.33
C ARG A 56 8.29 -14.75 -11.83
N SER A 57 8.45 -13.63 -11.12
CA SER A 57 7.98 -13.53 -9.74
C SER A 57 6.47 -13.26 -9.70
N GLY A 58 5.80 -13.80 -8.69
CA GLY A 58 4.39 -13.58 -8.39
C GLY A 58 4.18 -12.94 -7.03
N THR A 59 2.94 -12.62 -6.73
CA THR A 59 2.52 -12.21 -5.39
C THR A 59 1.19 -12.88 -5.05
N ALA A 60 1.01 -13.26 -3.79
CA ALA A 60 -0.26 -13.69 -3.23
C ALA A 60 -0.71 -12.71 -2.14
N CYS A 61 -2.00 -12.43 -2.11
CA CYS A 61 -2.61 -11.68 -1.02
C CYS A 61 -2.91 -12.60 0.16
N PRO A 62 -3.13 -12.06 1.38
CA PRO A 62 -3.58 -12.84 2.53
C PRO A 62 -4.88 -13.59 2.22
N GLY A 63 -4.99 -14.81 2.72
CA GLY A 63 -6.21 -15.59 2.68
C GLY A 63 -7.23 -15.15 3.73
N VAL A 64 -8.46 -15.66 3.64
CA VAL A 64 -9.52 -15.35 4.62
C VAL A 64 -9.10 -15.74 6.03
N GLY A 65 -8.40 -16.88 6.20
CA GLY A 65 -7.92 -17.36 7.50
C GLY A 65 -6.94 -16.38 8.16
N ASP A 66 -6.02 -15.82 7.37
CA ASP A 66 -5.00 -14.87 7.85
C ASP A 66 -5.66 -13.58 8.39
N TRP A 67 -6.69 -13.11 7.69
CA TRP A 67 -7.49 -11.96 8.14
C TRP A 67 -8.28 -12.26 9.41
N LEU A 68 -8.91 -13.43 9.51
CA LEU A 68 -9.65 -13.84 10.71
C LEU A 68 -8.73 -13.93 11.91
N GLU A 69 -7.52 -14.46 11.76
CA GLU A 69 -6.52 -14.50 12.81
C GLU A 69 -6.11 -13.08 13.23
N ALA A 70 -5.92 -12.18 12.26
CA ALA A 70 -5.56 -10.79 12.53
C ALA A 70 -6.68 -10.01 13.22
N PHE A 71 -7.95 -10.29 12.94
CA PHE A 71 -9.08 -9.66 13.64
C PHE A 71 -9.15 -10.10 15.11
N ALA A 72 -8.67 -11.30 15.41
CA ALA A 72 -8.59 -11.89 16.75
C ALA A 72 -9.94 -11.83 17.50
N ASP A 73 -9.96 -11.22 18.70
CA ASP A 73 -11.14 -11.10 19.55
C ASP A 73 -11.65 -9.65 19.67
N ALA A 74 -11.33 -8.79 18.71
CA ALA A 74 -11.70 -7.38 18.76
C ALA A 74 -13.22 -7.16 18.62
N ASP A 75 -13.76 -6.20 19.35
CA ASP A 75 -15.17 -5.81 19.26
C ASP A 75 -15.42 -4.97 17.99
N GLU A 76 -14.45 -4.11 17.63
CA GLU A 76 -14.48 -3.29 16.42
C GLU A 76 -13.12 -3.39 15.72
N VAL A 77 -13.13 -3.77 14.44
CA VAL A 77 -11.95 -3.85 13.58
C VAL A 77 -12.02 -2.78 12.49
N PHE A 78 -10.94 -2.04 12.31
CA PHE A 78 -10.75 -1.07 11.23
C PHE A 78 -9.63 -1.57 10.33
N CYS A 79 -10.02 -2.20 9.21
CA CYS A 79 -9.10 -2.84 8.27
C CYS A 79 -8.89 -1.94 7.05
N THR A 80 -7.64 -1.78 6.59
CA THR A 80 -7.33 -1.16 5.30
C THR A 80 -6.44 -2.06 4.47
N THR A 81 -6.70 -2.14 3.18
CA THR A 81 -5.97 -3.00 2.25
C THR A 81 -5.34 -2.20 1.13
N ILE A 82 -4.35 -2.78 0.47
CA ILE A 82 -3.93 -2.30 -0.86
C ILE A 82 -5.15 -2.19 -1.77
N SER A 83 -5.04 -1.36 -2.80
CA SER A 83 -6.08 -1.19 -3.81
C SER A 83 -6.62 -2.53 -4.32
N GLY A 84 -7.96 -2.67 -4.31
CA GLY A 84 -8.67 -3.81 -4.89
C GLY A 84 -8.44 -3.97 -6.40
N GLU A 85 -8.04 -2.91 -7.10
CA GLU A 85 -7.65 -2.94 -8.52
C GLU A 85 -6.25 -3.59 -8.73
N LEU A 86 -5.42 -3.67 -7.70
CA LEU A 86 -4.07 -4.23 -7.77
C LEU A 86 -3.97 -5.63 -7.17
N SER A 87 -4.83 -5.98 -6.20
CA SER A 87 -4.73 -7.21 -5.42
C SER A 87 -6.09 -7.74 -4.98
N GLY A 88 -6.19 -9.06 -4.80
CA GLY A 88 -7.34 -9.73 -4.18
C GLY A 88 -7.47 -9.49 -2.68
N SER A 89 -6.54 -8.77 -2.05
CA SER A 89 -6.48 -8.52 -0.60
C SER A 89 -7.79 -7.92 -0.07
N TYR A 90 -8.35 -6.92 -0.76
CA TYR A 90 -9.61 -6.30 -0.40
C TYR A 90 -10.79 -7.29 -0.36
N ASN A 91 -10.93 -8.10 -1.42
CA ASN A 91 -12.01 -9.10 -1.48
C ASN A 91 -11.84 -10.20 -0.44
N SER A 92 -10.60 -10.62 -0.17
CA SER A 92 -10.29 -11.58 0.88
C SER A 92 -10.64 -11.05 2.28
N ALA A 93 -10.31 -9.78 2.55
CA ALA A 93 -10.67 -9.12 3.81
C ALA A 93 -12.19 -8.94 3.96
N LEU A 94 -12.92 -8.66 2.88
CA LEU A 94 -14.40 -8.62 2.89
C LEU A 94 -15.02 -9.97 3.22
N ALA A 95 -14.52 -11.06 2.64
CA ALA A 95 -14.99 -12.41 2.95
C ALA A 95 -14.70 -12.77 4.42
N ALA A 96 -13.54 -12.39 4.93
CA ALA A 96 -13.20 -12.55 6.35
C ALA A 96 -14.13 -11.74 7.26
N LYS A 97 -14.46 -10.50 6.89
CA LYS A 97 -15.44 -9.67 7.61
C LYS A 97 -16.78 -10.39 7.75
N GLU A 98 -17.35 -10.87 6.63
CA GLU A 98 -18.64 -11.57 6.63
C GLU A 98 -18.62 -12.77 7.58
N GLN A 99 -17.59 -13.62 7.47
CA GLN A 99 -17.44 -14.77 8.35
C GLN A 99 -17.22 -14.38 9.82
N TYR A 100 -16.47 -13.31 10.08
CA TYR A 100 -16.20 -12.83 11.44
C TYR A 100 -17.47 -12.31 12.12
N GLU A 101 -18.24 -11.47 11.44
CA GLU A 101 -19.48 -10.89 11.97
C GLU A 101 -20.57 -11.96 12.15
N GLU A 102 -20.63 -13.00 11.29
CA GLU A 102 -21.54 -14.14 11.43
C GLU A 102 -21.22 -14.99 12.67
N THR A 103 -19.93 -15.24 12.91
CA THR A 103 -19.49 -16.09 14.04
C THR A 103 -19.37 -15.33 15.36
N HIS A 104 -19.38 -14.01 15.34
CA HIS A 104 -19.26 -13.15 16.52
C HIS A 104 -20.35 -12.07 16.56
N PRO A 105 -21.60 -12.43 16.86
CA PRO A 105 -22.72 -11.50 16.85
C PRO A 105 -22.46 -10.24 17.72
N GLY A 106 -22.66 -9.07 17.12
CA GLY A 106 -22.46 -7.78 17.79
C GLY A 106 -21.08 -7.16 17.60
N ARG A 107 -20.12 -7.90 17.07
CA ARG A 107 -18.82 -7.35 16.64
C ARG A 107 -18.92 -6.74 15.23
N LYS A 108 -18.05 -5.79 14.93
CA LYS A 108 -18.09 -5.04 13.68
C LYS A 108 -16.71 -4.99 13.03
N VAL A 109 -16.69 -5.20 11.72
CA VAL A 109 -15.48 -5.04 10.91
C VAL A 109 -15.74 -4.02 9.80
N TYR A 110 -14.94 -2.99 9.73
CA TYR A 110 -14.90 -2.08 8.61
C TYR A 110 -13.69 -2.40 7.72
N VAL A 111 -13.92 -2.63 6.44
CA VAL A 111 -12.85 -2.89 5.46
C VAL A 111 -12.81 -1.74 4.46
N LEU A 112 -11.70 -1.01 4.46
CA LEU A 112 -11.43 0.13 3.60
C LEU A 112 -10.52 -0.29 2.44
N ASP A 113 -11.02 -0.21 1.21
CA ASP A 113 -10.14 -0.18 0.04
C ASP A 113 -9.38 1.14 0.00
N SER A 114 -8.08 1.10 0.21
CA SER A 114 -7.27 2.34 0.19
C SER A 114 -7.22 3.00 -1.18
N ARG A 115 -7.50 2.24 -2.26
CA ARG A 115 -7.22 2.64 -3.67
C ARG A 115 -5.79 3.11 -3.88
N ALA A 116 -4.86 2.60 -3.07
CA ALA A 116 -3.46 2.99 -3.05
C ALA A 116 -2.59 1.84 -2.54
N THR A 117 -1.37 2.16 -2.15
CA THR A 117 -0.42 1.29 -1.45
C THR A 117 0.53 2.14 -0.61
N GLY A 118 1.38 1.51 0.21
CA GLY A 118 2.49 2.15 0.92
C GLY A 118 2.09 3.39 1.72
N PRO A 119 2.69 4.55 1.41
CA PRO A 119 2.56 5.73 2.25
C PRO A 119 1.12 6.25 2.37
N THR A 120 0.28 6.06 1.36
CA THR A 120 -1.14 6.45 1.46
C THR A 120 -1.89 5.56 2.47
N MET A 121 -1.60 4.26 2.50
CA MET A 121 -2.19 3.38 3.53
C MET A 121 -1.76 3.79 4.93
N LYS A 122 -0.49 4.18 5.13
CA LYS A 122 -0.02 4.71 6.43
C LYS A 122 -0.83 5.93 6.87
N LEU A 123 -1.12 6.87 5.96
CA LEU A 123 -1.95 8.04 6.28
C LEU A 123 -3.36 7.64 6.76
N LEU A 124 -3.97 6.63 6.13
CA LEU A 124 -5.28 6.11 6.53
C LEU A 124 -5.23 5.39 7.89
N ILE A 125 -4.18 4.58 8.12
CA ILE A 125 -3.96 3.90 9.40
C ILE A 125 -3.75 4.92 10.54
N GLU A 126 -2.99 5.97 10.30
CA GLU A 126 -2.80 7.06 11.26
C GLU A 126 -4.12 7.80 11.54
N LYS A 127 -4.96 7.99 10.51
CA LYS A 127 -6.28 8.62 10.69
C LYS A 127 -7.21 7.73 11.51
N PHE A 128 -7.20 6.40 11.31
CA PHE A 128 -7.91 5.48 12.20
C PHE A 128 -7.45 5.64 13.65
N LYS A 129 -6.14 5.62 13.91
CA LYS A 129 -5.60 5.80 15.26
C LYS A 129 -6.03 7.12 15.88
N GLU A 130 -5.97 8.23 15.14
CA GLU A 130 -6.40 9.55 15.58
C GLU A 130 -7.86 9.52 16.08
N LEU A 131 -8.75 8.97 15.25
CA LEU A 131 -10.19 8.94 15.56
C LEU A 131 -10.53 7.98 16.70
N ILE A 132 -9.87 6.84 16.78
CA ILE A 132 -9.99 5.88 17.88
C ILE A 132 -9.50 6.52 19.18
N SER A 133 -8.36 7.22 19.16
CA SER A 133 -7.80 7.91 20.33
C SER A 133 -8.67 9.08 20.79
N ALA A 134 -9.44 9.68 19.88
CA ALA A 134 -10.45 10.70 20.19
C ALA A 134 -11.79 10.12 20.64
N ASP A 135 -11.85 8.80 20.88
CA ASP A 135 -13.05 8.06 21.33
C ASP A 135 -14.29 8.28 20.46
N LYS A 136 -14.10 8.45 19.14
CA LYS A 136 -15.21 8.54 18.18
C LYS A 136 -15.95 7.19 18.12
N ASP A 137 -17.25 7.23 17.82
CA ASP A 137 -18.03 6.01 17.57
C ASP A 137 -17.65 5.37 16.23
N TYR A 138 -17.98 4.09 16.07
CA TYR A 138 -17.64 3.29 14.89
C TYR A 138 -18.07 3.93 13.57
N ASP A 139 -19.32 4.37 13.47
CA ASP A 139 -19.89 4.92 12.24
C ASP A 139 -19.23 6.26 11.89
N THR A 140 -18.89 7.06 12.89
CA THR A 140 -18.14 8.30 12.71
C THR A 140 -16.72 8.02 12.22
N ILE A 141 -16.01 7.01 12.77
CA ILE A 141 -14.68 6.62 12.32
C ILE A 141 -14.73 6.19 10.84
N CYS A 142 -15.66 5.31 10.48
CA CYS A 142 -15.80 4.84 9.10
C CYS A 142 -16.04 5.99 8.12
N ARG A 143 -16.96 6.89 8.44
CA ARG A 143 -17.29 8.05 7.60
C ARG A 143 -16.13 9.03 7.46
N GLU A 144 -15.47 9.38 8.57
CA GLU A 144 -14.39 10.37 8.54
C GLU A 144 -13.13 9.85 7.84
N VAL A 145 -12.83 8.55 7.93
CA VAL A 145 -11.71 7.96 7.18
C VAL A 145 -12.04 7.87 5.68
N GLU A 146 -13.27 7.51 5.30
CA GLU A 146 -13.70 7.56 3.90
C GLU A 146 -13.61 8.98 3.31
N ASP A 147 -13.96 9.98 4.09
CA ASP A 147 -13.83 11.37 3.65
C ASP A 147 -12.36 11.79 3.54
N TYR A 148 -11.55 11.45 4.54
CA TYR A 148 -10.10 11.70 4.51
C TYR A 148 -9.42 11.05 3.30
N LYS A 149 -9.79 9.83 2.95
CA LYS A 149 -9.28 9.11 1.76
C LYS A 149 -9.44 9.92 0.47
N LYS A 150 -10.56 10.64 0.29
CA LYS A 150 -10.81 11.48 -0.90
C LYS A 150 -9.80 12.62 -1.05
N HIS A 151 -9.13 12.99 0.03
CA HIS A 151 -8.14 14.06 0.08
C HIS A 151 -6.69 13.52 0.07
N THR A 152 -6.51 12.23 -0.14
CA THR A 152 -5.20 11.60 -0.30
C THR A 152 -4.94 11.22 -1.75
N CYS A 153 -3.68 11.18 -2.13
CA CYS A 153 -3.27 10.63 -3.42
C CYS A 153 -1.89 9.99 -3.31
N ILE A 154 -1.63 9.01 -4.17
CA ILE A 154 -0.30 8.44 -4.34
C ILE A 154 0.32 8.92 -5.63
N ILE A 155 1.59 9.30 -5.57
CA ILE A 155 2.42 9.58 -6.74
C ILE A 155 3.67 8.72 -6.63
N PHE A 156 4.02 8.05 -7.70
CA PHE A 156 5.13 7.13 -7.72
C PHE A 156 6.17 7.47 -8.81
N SER A 157 7.40 7.03 -8.58
CA SER A 157 8.44 6.96 -9.59
C SER A 157 9.06 5.56 -9.56
N LEU A 158 8.99 4.86 -10.67
CA LEU A 158 9.46 3.48 -10.82
C LEU A 158 10.63 3.40 -11.79
N GLU A 159 11.71 2.76 -11.35
CA GLU A 159 12.87 2.46 -12.19
C GLU A 159 12.62 1.28 -13.13
N SER A 160 11.84 0.30 -12.65
CA SER A 160 11.40 -0.84 -13.42
C SER A 160 9.91 -1.08 -13.20
N VAL A 161 9.21 -1.42 -14.25
CA VAL A 161 7.79 -1.84 -14.21
C VAL A 161 7.62 -3.28 -14.71
N ARG A 162 8.74 -4.02 -14.89
CA ARG A 162 8.75 -5.36 -15.46
C ARG A 162 7.84 -6.33 -14.70
N ASN A 163 7.96 -6.37 -13.37
CA ASN A 163 7.16 -7.27 -12.55
C ASN A 163 5.69 -6.88 -12.54
N LEU A 164 5.38 -5.58 -12.53
CA LEU A 164 4.00 -5.08 -12.62
C LEU A 164 3.36 -5.48 -13.97
N ALA A 165 4.10 -5.38 -15.06
CA ALA A 165 3.61 -5.77 -16.39
C ALA A 165 3.46 -7.30 -16.51
N ASN A 166 4.45 -8.07 -16.03
CA ASN A 166 4.40 -9.53 -16.04
C ASN A 166 3.21 -10.08 -15.26
N ASN A 167 2.75 -9.34 -14.25
CA ASN A 167 1.61 -9.70 -13.41
C ASN A 167 0.30 -8.97 -13.80
N GLY A 168 0.29 -8.23 -14.91
CA GLY A 168 -0.91 -7.59 -15.45
C GLY A 168 -1.38 -6.33 -14.69
N ARG A 169 -0.55 -5.73 -13.83
CA ARG A 169 -0.88 -4.52 -13.05
C ARG A 169 -0.54 -3.23 -13.80
N ILE A 170 0.19 -3.32 -14.89
CA ILE A 170 0.47 -2.21 -15.79
C ILE A 170 0.51 -2.71 -17.24
N ASN A 171 0.21 -1.83 -18.19
CA ASN A 171 0.20 -2.20 -19.61
C ASN A 171 1.61 -2.57 -20.11
N HIS A 172 1.74 -3.67 -20.85
CA HIS A 172 3.00 -4.14 -21.45
C HIS A 172 3.69 -3.11 -22.35
N ALA A 173 2.92 -2.23 -23.01
CA ALA A 173 3.50 -1.15 -23.82
C ALA A 173 4.31 -0.14 -22.97
N VAL A 174 3.89 0.10 -21.74
CA VAL A 174 4.65 0.92 -20.78
C VAL A 174 5.93 0.22 -20.33
N ALA A 175 5.87 -1.10 -20.12
CA ALA A 175 7.04 -1.89 -19.72
C ALA A 175 8.13 -1.92 -20.82
N ALA A 176 7.75 -2.00 -22.07
CA ALA A 176 8.70 -2.02 -23.19
C ALA A 176 9.58 -0.75 -23.24
N ILE A 177 9.01 0.40 -22.82
CA ILE A 177 9.73 1.68 -22.78
C ILE A 177 10.55 1.81 -21.50
N ALA A 178 10.03 1.32 -20.38
CA ALA A 178 10.73 1.38 -19.09
C ALA A 178 12.01 0.53 -19.04
N ASN A 179 12.15 -0.46 -19.96
CA ASN A 179 13.38 -1.26 -20.08
C ASN A 179 14.56 -0.49 -20.72
N MET A 180 14.36 0.76 -21.16
CA MET A 180 15.44 1.60 -21.67
C MET A 180 16.27 2.18 -20.51
N PHE A 181 17.60 2.06 -20.64
CA PHE A 181 18.53 2.49 -19.59
C PHE A 181 18.29 3.93 -19.11
N GLY A 182 18.11 4.05 -17.80
CA GLY A 182 17.93 5.35 -17.12
C GLY A 182 16.56 6.00 -17.30
N ILE A 183 15.57 5.29 -17.88
CA ILE A 183 14.17 5.76 -17.93
C ILE A 183 13.50 5.44 -16.61
N ARG A 184 12.78 6.43 -16.06
CA ARG A 184 11.88 6.28 -14.92
C ARG A 184 10.45 6.59 -15.34
N ILE A 185 9.54 5.78 -14.84
CA ILE A 185 8.11 5.98 -15.03
C ILE A 185 7.57 6.73 -13.82
N VAL A 186 7.00 7.90 -14.04
CA VAL A 186 6.30 8.67 -13.01
C VAL A 186 4.81 8.59 -13.26
N GLY A 187 4.03 8.49 -12.21
CA GLY A 187 2.58 8.36 -12.33
C GLY A 187 1.85 8.56 -11.01
N ASN A 188 0.55 8.36 -11.07
CA ASN A 188 -0.37 8.35 -9.95
C ASN A 188 -1.28 7.11 -10.02
N ALA A 189 -2.19 6.96 -9.07
CA ALA A 189 -3.16 5.87 -9.09
C ALA A 189 -4.58 6.42 -8.83
N PRO A 190 -5.16 7.14 -9.80
CA PRO A 190 -6.57 7.53 -9.69
C PRO A 190 -7.41 6.26 -9.64
N GLU A 191 -8.44 6.26 -8.79
CA GLU A 191 -9.33 5.11 -8.62
C GLU A 191 -8.62 3.78 -8.29
N GLY A 192 -7.36 3.83 -7.80
CA GLY A 192 -6.60 2.67 -7.37
C GLY A 192 -5.82 1.93 -8.46
N THR A 193 -5.94 2.33 -9.72
CA THR A 193 -5.22 1.73 -10.85
C THR A 193 -3.95 2.52 -11.15
N LEU A 194 -2.82 1.83 -11.37
CA LEU A 194 -1.57 2.49 -11.73
C LEU A 194 -1.67 3.21 -13.08
N ASN A 195 -1.52 4.52 -13.06
CA ASN A 195 -1.59 5.39 -14.23
C ASN A 195 -0.25 6.09 -14.47
N PRO A 196 0.57 5.59 -15.39
CA PRO A 196 1.79 6.26 -15.84
C PRO A 196 1.47 7.58 -16.56
N THR A 197 1.93 8.69 -16.03
CA THR A 197 1.71 10.02 -16.61
C THR A 197 2.90 10.53 -17.38
N ASP A 198 4.11 10.19 -16.96
CA ASP A 198 5.34 10.74 -17.52
C ASP A 198 6.43 9.66 -17.63
N LYS A 199 7.30 9.84 -18.64
CA LYS A 199 8.51 9.06 -18.88
C LYS A 199 9.68 10.03 -18.92
N VAL A 200 10.57 9.91 -17.96
CA VAL A 200 11.69 10.85 -17.84
C VAL A 200 13.01 10.09 -17.73
N ARG A 201 14.10 10.70 -18.21
CA ARG A 201 15.42 10.14 -18.07
C ARG A 201 16.15 10.76 -16.89
N GLY A 202 16.59 9.90 -15.98
CA GLY A 202 17.38 10.27 -14.80
C GLY A 202 16.53 10.71 -13.62
N GLU A 203 17.13 10.58 -12.45
CA GLU A 203 16.49 10.76 -11.15
C GLU A 203 16.05 12.22 -10.88
N LYS A 204 16.90 13.18 -11.17
CA LYS A 204 16.58 14.61 -10.95
C LYS A 204 15.30 15.02 -11.69
N LYS A 205 15.14 14.55 -12.94
CA LYS A 205 13.93 14.82 -13.71
C LYS A 205 12.70 14.10 -13.15
N ALA A 206 12.90 12.88 -12.62
CA ALA A 206 11.82 12.16 -11.96
C ALA A 206 11.33 12.89 -10.70
N ILE A 207 12.22 13.38 -9.86
CA ILE A 207 11.88 14.16 -8.66
C ILE A 207 11.10 15.43 -9.04
N THR A 208 11.61 16.19 -10.01
CA THR A 208 10.90 17.39 -10.51
C THR A 208 9.50 17.03 -11.03
N CYS A 209 9.38 15.89 -11.71
CA CYS A 209 8.12 15.42 -12.25
C CYS A 209 7.14 14.98 -11.15
N ILE A 210 7.61 14.30 -10.10
CA ILE A 210 6.80 13.98 -8.91
C ILE A 210 6.22 15.26 -8.33
N TYR A 211 7.05 16.26 -8.02
CA TYR A 211 6.58 17.51 -7.44
C TYR A 211 5.56 18.23 -8.34
N LYS A 212 5.80 18.25 -9.65
CA LYS A 212 4.84 18.81 -10.63
C LYS A 212 3.51 18.05 -10.60
N ASN A 213 3.53 16.73 -10.51
CA ASN A 213 2.31 15.93 -10.42
C ASN A 213 1.59 16.15 -9.09
N MET A 214 2.31 16.32 -7.97
CA MET A 214 1.70 16.71 -6.69
C MET A 214 0.91 18.02 -6.83
N LYS A 215 1.52 19.05 -7.43
CA LYS A 215 0.84 20.34 -7.66
C LYS A 215 -0.38 20.21 -8.56
N LYS A 216 -0.30 19.40 -9.63
CA LYS A 216 -1.44 19.12 -10.52
C LYS A 216 -2.56 18.37 -9.80
N SER A 217 -2.23 17.51 -8.83
CA SER A 217 -3.21 16.80 -7.99
C SER A 217 -3.80 17.67 -6.88
N GLY A 218 -3.50 18.98 -6.86
CA GLY A 218 -4.06 19.91 -5.89
C GLY A 218 -3.23 20.09 -4.61
N TYR A 219 -2.00 19.56 -4.53
CA TYR A 219 -1.16 19.76 -3.35
C TYR A 219 -0.79 21.25 -3.16
N HIS A 220 -1.19 21.80 -2.03
CA HIS A 220 -0.92 23.17 -1.62
C HIS A 220 -0.42 23.28 -0.17
N GLY A 221 0.01 22.15 0.39
CA GLY A 221 0.46 21.95 1.77
C GLY A 221 -0.20 20.72 2.37
N GLY A 222 0.20 20.37 3.58
CA GLY A 222 -0.28 19.20 4.29
C GLY A 222 0.77 18.11 4.40
N ARG A 223 0.35 16.97 4.97
CA ARG A 223 1.25 15.87 5.29
C ARG A 223 1.68 15.10 4.04
N VAL A 224 2.95 14.83 3.92
CA VAL A 224 3.53 14.00 2.86
C VAL A 224 4.34 12.88 3.50
N LEU A 225 4.10 11.65 3.10
CA LEU A 225 4.92 10.49 3.42
C LEU A 225 5.68 10.06 2.16
N ILE A 226 6.95 9.72 2.31
CA ILE A 226 7.82 9.29 1.22
C ILE A 226 8.38 7.92 1.58
N ASP A 227 8.01 6.91 0.81
CA ASP A 227 8.61 5.59 0.88
C ASP A 227 9.59 5.41 -0.28
N HIS A 228 10.68 4.67 -0.05
CA HIS A 228 11.66 4.37 -1.09
C HIS A 228 12.18 2.93 -0.96
N CYS A 229 12.62 2.35 -2.07
CA CYS A 229 13.33 1.08 -2.11
C CYS A 229 14.81 1.35 -2.45
N PHE A 230 15.67 1.28 -1.44
CA PHE A 230 17.13 1.50 -1.53
C PHE A 230 17.56 2.78 -2.28
N ASN A 231 16.75 3.86 -2.18
CA ASN A 231 17.03 5.14 -2.83
C ASN A 231 16.79 6.33 -1.88
N GLU A 232 17.48 6.32 -0.75
CA GLU A 232 17.37 7.37 0.26
C GLU A 232 17.77 8.75 -0.28
N GLY A 233 18.79 8.82 -1.14
CA GLY A 233 19.25 10.08 -1.74
C GLY A 233 18.15 10.79 -2.53
N ALA A 234 17.38 10.04 -3.33
CA ALA A 234 16.25 10.59 -4.06
C ALA A 234 15.10 11.01 -3.12
N ALA A 235 14.83 10.21 -2.09
CA ALA A 235 13.81 10.54 -1.09
C ALA A 235 14.14 11.84 -0.35
N GLN A 236 15.39 12.02 0.09
CA GLN A 236 15.85 13.25 0.75
C GLN A 236 15.80 14.46 -0.20
N THR A 237 16.19 14.28 -1.47
CA THR A 237 16.11 15.36 -2.47
C THR A 237 14.65 15.75 -2.73
N LEU A 238 13.73 14.78 -2.82
CA LEU A 238 12.29 15.06 -2.95
C LEU A 238 11.77 15.81 -1.72
N LYS A 239 12.12 15.37 -0.52
CA LYS A 239 11.75 16.03 0.75
C LYS A 239 12.18 17.49 0.79
N GLN A 240 13.37 17.81 0.26
CA GLN A 240 13.88 19.19 0.19
C GLN A 240 13.19 20.02 -0.90
N THR A 241 12.58 19.36 -1.89
CA THR A 241 11.91 20.01 -3.03
C THR A 241 10.46 20.40 -2.70
N ILE A 242 9.82 19.66 -1.78
CA ILE A 242 8.44 19.88 -1.31
C ILE A 242 8.38 21.02 -0.30
#